data_f75170b91a9c981478e041d2ee23dba5
#
_entry.id   f75170b91a9c981478e041d2ee23dba5
#
_cell.length_a   1.000
_cell.length_b   1.000
_cell.length_c   1.000
_cell.angle_alpha   90.00
_cell.angle_beta   90.00
_cell.angle_gamma   90.00
#
_symmetry.space_group_name_H-M   'P 1'
#
loop_
_entity.id
_entity.type
_entity.pdbx_description
1 polymer ?
#
loop_
_entity_poly.entity_id
_entity_poly.type
_entity_poly.pdbx_seq_one_letter_code
_entity_poly.pdbx_strand_id
1 'polypeptide(L)'
;FHIDPQSFKQAIIDSRELGLKPAVVIAVDLFGQPADIDAITEIAHAESIKVLVDGAQSFGATSKGRHVGAMGDATTTSFFPAKPLGCYGDGGAIFTNNENLAELVNSIRLHGKGSEKYDNVRVGLNSRLDTLQAAILIVKLKIFGGEIALRQQVASRYSSGLESYCSVPKLMPRATSAWAQYTLILKGRDRVQSRLKESGIPAVIYYPIPLTKQLGYTDYPQVSSKTLVSEALSSSVLSLPMHPYLSCASQDDIIEKVINSLKD
;
A
#
# COMPACT_ATOMS: atom_id res chain seq x y z
N PHE A 1 5.76 4.58 -7.57
CA PHE A 1 4.76 5.14 -6.64
C PHE A 1 5.21 5.17 -5.18
N HIS A 2 6.40 4.67 -4.86
CA HIS A 2 6.93 4.57 -3.50
C HIS A 2 7.77 5.79 -3.12
N ILE A 3 8.09 5.90 -1.82
CA ILE A 3 9.03 6.89 -1.33
C ILE A 3 10.39 6.73 -2.05
N ASP A 4 10.94 7.84 -2.52
CA ASP A 4 12.28 7.88 -3.12
C ASP A 4 13.34 7.99 -2.01
N PRO A 5 14.35 7.08 -1.96
CA PRO A 5 15.39 7.12 -0.93
C PRO A 5 16.18 8.43 -0.91
N GLN A 6 16.38 9.10 -2.04
CA GLN A 6 17.09 10.37 -2.07
C GLN A 6 16.22 11.52 -1.52
N SER A 7 14.92 11.52 -1.86
CA SER A 7 13.97 12.46 -1.27
C SER A 7 13.83 12.25 0.24
N PHE A 8 13.91 11.00 0.72
CA PHE A 8 13.93 10.70 2.15
C PHE A 8 15.18 11.24 2.86
N LYS A 9 16.38 11.10 2.26
CA LYS A 9 17.59 11.72 2.81
C LYS A 9 17.45 13.23 2.94
N GLN A 10 16.92 13.89 1.92
CA GLN A 10 16.66 15.34 1.97
C GLN A 10 15.66 15.69 3.07
N ALA A 11 14.60 14.92 3.23
CA ALA A 11 13.61 15.16 4.28
C ALA A 11 14.19 15.07 5.70
N ILE A 12 15.19 14.21 5.93
CA ILE A 12 15.91 14.16 7.22
C ILE A 12 16.68 15.45 7.47
N ILE A 13 17.38 15.95 6.46
CA ILE A 13 18.14 17.22 6.55
C ILE A 13 17.18 18.37 6.85
N ASP A 14 16.16 18.54 6.02
CA ASP A 14 15.15 19.60 6.13
C ASP A 14 14.45 19.58 7.51
N SER A 15 14.13 18.39 8.02
CA SER A 15 13.51 18.25 9.34
C SER A 15 14.40 18.79 10.45
N ARG A 16 15.69 18.50 10.38
CA ARG A 16 16.67 18.97 11.39
C ARG A 16 16.91 20.47 11.31
N GLU A 17 16.94 21.04 10.12
CA GLU A 17 17.03 22.50 9.91
C GLU A 17 15.83 23.22 10.50
N LEU A 18 14.66 22.59 10.53
CA LEU A 18 13.45 23.08 11.19
C LEU A 18 13.44 22.82 12.72
N GLY A 19 14.52 22.27 13.28
CA GLY A 19 14.61 21.94 14.71
C GLY A 19 13.81 20.70 15.09
N LEU A 20 13.32 19.91 14.13
CA LEU A 20 12.58 18.67 14.38
C LEU A 20 13.54 17.49 14.58
N LYS A 21 13.10 16.49 15.33
CA LYS A 21 13.82 15.24 15.53
C LYS A 21 13.07 14.12 14.79
N PRO A 22 13.49 13.73 13.58
CA PRO A 22 12.85 12.62 12.89
C PRO A 22 13.03 11.32 13.69
N ALA A 23 11.94 10.62 13.97
CA ALA A 23 11.93 9.43 14.83
C ALA A 23 11.52 8.18 14.07
N VAL A 24 10.64 8.32 13.07
CA VAL A 24 10.13 7.19 12.28
C VAL A 24 9.88 7.64 10.84
N VAL A 25 10.17 6.76 9.89
CA VAL A 25 9.71 6.86 8.50
C VAL A 25 8.62 5.81 8.27
N ILE A 26 7.53 6.23 7.60
CA ILE A 26 6.48 5.32 7.16
C ILE A 26 6.63 5.10 5.67
N ALA A 27 7.05 3.90 5.29
CA ALA A 27 7.18 3.50 3.89
C ALA A 27 5.92 2.74 3.47
N VAL A 28 5.18 3.29 2.50
CA VAL A 28 3.92 2.71 2.02
C VAL A 28 4.18 1.83 0.81
N ASP A 29 3.76 0.57 0.88
CA ASP A 29 3.78 -0.40 -0.21
C ASP A 29 2.56 -0.19 -1.13
N LEU A 30 2.55 0.93 -1.83
CA LEU A 30 1.39 1.40 -2.57
C LEU A 30 1.03 0.44 -3.72
N PHE A 31 -0.26 0.20 -3.92
CA PHE A 31 -0.87 -0.65 -4.95
C PHE A 31 -0.55 -2.15 -4.86
N GLY A 32 0.25 -2.56 -3.87
CA GLY A 32 0.53 -3.96 -3.60
C GLY A 32 1.97 -4.40 -3.86
N GLN A 33 2.84 -3.50 -4.32
CA GLN A 33 4.26 -3.78 -4.47
C GLN A 33 5.04 -3.23 -3.26
N PRO A 34 6.00 -3.98 -2.69
CA PRO A 34 6.90 -3.47 -1.66
C PRO A 34 7.72 -2.28 -2.15
N ALA A 35 7.89 -1.26 -1.31
CA ALA A 35 8.89 -0.21 -1.53
C ALA A 35 10.32 -0.76 -1.41
N ASP A 36 11.33 0.02 -1.75
CA ASP A 36 12.74 -0.37 -1.52
C ASP A 36 13.10 -0.23 -0.03
N ILE A 37 12.51 -1.13 0.76
CA ILE A 37 12.64 -1.11 2.23
C ILE A 37 14.09 -1.28 2.66
N ASP A 38 14.92 -1.99 1.90
CA ASP A 38 16.34 -2.16 2.24
C ASP A 38 17.08 -0.82 2.18
N ALA A 39 16.94 -0.07 1.08
CA ALA A 39 17.56 1.24 0.94
C ALA A 39 17.01 2.24 1.96
N ILE A 40 15.71 2.22 2.23
CA ILE A 40 15.08 3.07 3.25
C ILE A 40 15.61 2.72 4.65
N THR A 41 15.71 1.42 4.97
CA THR A 41 16.20 0.95 6.28
C THR A 41 17.66 1.32 6.51
N GLU A 42 18.51 1.17 5.49
CA GLU A 42 19.91 1.57 5.56
C GLU A 42 20.05 3.05 5.93
N ILE A 43 19.33 3.93 5.22
CA ILE A 43 19.32 5.38 5.48
C ILE A 43 18.77 5.68 6.88
N ALA A 44 17.62 5.10 7.22
CA ALA A 44 16.94 5.37 8.48
C ALA A 44 17.77 4.95 9.69
N HIS A 45 18.33 3.74 9.68
CA HIS A 45 19.10 3.21 10.79
C HIS A 45 20.43 3.97 10.99
N ALA A 46 21.09 4.41 9.91
CA ALA A 46 22.27 5.28 10.00
C ALA A 46 21.98 6.59 10.76
N GLU A 47 20.74 7.04 10.72
CA GLU A 47 20.26 8.27 11.35
C GLU A 47 19.46 8.03 12.65
N SER A 48 19.45 6.79 13.17
CA SER A 48 18.68 6.35 14.35
C SER A 48 17.17 6.56 14.20
N ILE A 49 16.65 6.47 12.97
CA ILE A 49 15.22 6.56 12.63
C ILE A 49 14.66 5.14 12.48
N LYS A 50 13.46 4.90 12.99
CA LYS A 50 12.75 3.62 12.85
C LYS A 50 12.01 3.55 11.52
N VAL A 51 11.85 2.33 11.00
CA VAL A 51 11.12 2.07 9.75
C VAL A 51 9.83 1.32 10.05
N LEU A 52 8.71 1.98 9.80
CA LEU A 52 7.39 1.37 9.78
C LEU A 52 6.96 1.14 8.32
N VAL A 53 6.71 -0.11 7.95
CA VAL A 53 6.19 -0.45 6.62
C VAL A 53 4.67 -0.47 6.69
N ASP A 54 4.01 0.34 5.86
CA ASP A 54 2.58 0.22 5.63
C ASP A 54 2.33 -0.81 4.52
N GLY A 55 2.14 -2.05 4.94
CA GLY A 55 1.85 -3.20 4.09
C GLY A 55 0.35 -3.45 3.88
N ALA A 56 -0.51 -2.45 4.10
CA ALA A 56 -1.96 -2.59 3.98
C ALA A 56 -2.44 -2.98 2.57
N GLN A 57 -1.63 -2.77 1.55
CA GLN A 57 -1.92 -3.14 0.16
C GLN A 57 -1.03 -4.27 -0.37
N SER A 58 0.06 -4.60 0.32
CA SER A 58 1.09 -5.52 -0.16
C SER A 58 1.16 -6.86 0.56
N PHE A 59 0.26 -7.13 1.52
CA PHE A 59 0.24 -8.41 2.21
C PHE A 59 0.15 -9.57 1.21
N GLY A 60 1.08 -10.52 1.28
CA GLY A 60 1.27 -11.60 0.31
C GLY A 60 2.35 -11.33 -0.74
N ALA A 61 2.83 -10.11 -0.89
CA ALA A 61 3.96 -9.78 -1.74
C ALA A 61 5.31 -10.10 -1.07
N THR A 62 6.35 -10.16 -1.91
CA THR A 62 7.72 -10.40 -1.47
C THR A 62 8.69 -9.43 -2.14
N SER A 63 9.81 -9.15 -1.48
CA SER A 63 10.98 -8.48 -2.07
C SER A 63 12.23 -9.29 -1.72
N LYS A 64 13.01 -9.64 -2.74
CA LYS A 64 14.23 -10.45 -2.61
C LYS A 64 14.00 -11.75 -1.80
N GLY A 65 12.82 -12.38 -1.97
CA GLY A 65 12.41 -13.60 -1.28
C GLY A 65 11.90 -13.43 0.15
N ARG A 66 11.89 -12.22 0.71
CA ARG A 66 11.32 -11.93 2.04
C ARG A 66 9.87 -11.47 1.91
N HIS A 67 8.99 -11.98 2.75
CA HIS A 67 7.61 -11.52 2.85
C HIS A 67 7.52 -10.11 3.47
N VAL A 68 6.54 -9.32 3.03
CA VAL A 68 6.31 -7.93 3.50
C VAL A 68 6.26 -7.82 5.02
N GLY A 69 5.58 -8.74 5.71
CA GLY A 69 5.51 -8.72 7.18
C GLY A 69 6.84 -8.90 7.93
N ALA A 70 7.93 -9.26 7.23
CA ALA A 70 9.26 -9.45 7.80
C ALA A 70 10.24 -8.30 7.47
N MET A 71 9.73 -7.12 7.10
CA MET A 71 10.52 -5.96 6.67
C MET A 71 10.39 -4.77 7.63
N GLY A 72 11.40 -3.90 7.65
CA GLY A 72 11.45 -2.76 8.55
C GLY A 72 11.58 -3.15 10.03
N ASP A 73 11.42 -2.19 10.94
CA ASP A 73 11.35 -2.45 12.40
C ASP A 73 9.97 -3.01 12.79
N ALA A 74 8.93 -2.59 12.06
CA ALA A 74 7.59 -3.16 12.13
C ALA A 74 6.87 -2.99 10.78
N THR A 75 5.92 -3.88 10.50
CA THR A 75 5.02 -3.78 9.35
C THR A 75 3.58 -3.83 9.84
N THR A 76 2.73 -2.96 9.30
CA THR A 76 1.28 -3.02 9.50
C THR A 76 0.60 -3.60 8.27
N THR A 77 -0.55 -4.26 8.45
CA THR A 77 -1.43 -4.63 7.36
C THR A 77 -2.90 -4.40 7.72
N SER A 78 -3.73 -4.33 6.70
CA SER A 78 -5.18 -4.14 6.82
C SER A 78 -5.91 -5.37 6.31
N PHE A 79 -6.95 -5.77 7.04
CA PHE A 79 -7.90 -6.81 6.63
C PHE A 79 -9.26 -6.22 6.22
N PHE A 80 -9.32 -4.91 5.93
CA PHE A 80 -10.52 -4.30 5.36
C PHE A 80 -11.01 -5.12 4.14
N PRO A 81 -12.33 -5.28 3.91
CA PRO A 81 -12.87 -6.22 2.92
C PRO A 81 -12.30 -6.10 1.49
N ALA A 82 -11.90 -4.90 1.06
CA ALA A 82 -11.34 -4.67 -0.27
C ALA A 82 -9.83 -4.98 -0.38
N LYS A 83 -9.15 -5.36 0.71
CA LYS A 83 -7.73 -5.69 0.70
C LYS A 83 -7.48 -7.08 0.09
N PRO A 84 -6.25 -7.36 -0.39
CA PRO A 84 -5.92 -8.69 -0.94
C PRO A 84 -6.33 -9.85 -0.03
N LEU A 85 -6.05 -9.74 1.27
CA LEU A 85 -6.63 -10.60 2.31
C LEU A 85 -7.57 -9.74 3.15
N GLY A 86 -8.86 -9.77 2.85
CA GLY A 86 -9.90 -9.00 3.57
C GLY A 86 -10.83 -9.90 4.39
N CYS A 87 -11.20 -9.48 5.60
CA CYS A 87 -12.31 -10.04 6.36
C CYS A 87 -13.65 -9.40 5.96
N TYR A 88 -14.71 -9.59 6.73
CA TYR A 88 -16.06 -9.04 6.45
C TYR A 88 -16.38 -7.83 7.36
N GLY A 89 -15.37 -7.08 7.73
CA GLY A 89 -15.41 -5.88 8.55
C GLY A 89 -14.02 -5.30 8.68
N ASP A 90 -13.79 -4.46 9.69
CA ASP A 90 -12.46 -3.92 9.95
C ASP A 90 -11.56 -4.95 10.65
N GLY A 91 -10.27 -4.88 10.33
CA GLY A 91 -9.23 -5.69 10.95
C GLY A 91 -7.85 -5.30 10.43
N GLY A 92 -6.84 -5.73 11.14
CA GLY A 92 -5.44 -5.53 10.78
C GLY A 92 -4.51 -6.33 11.67
N ALA A 93 -3.23 -6.29 11.33
CA ALA A 93 -2.16 -6.90 12.13
C ALA A 93 -0.91 -6.04 12.09
N ILE A 94 -0.08 -6.19 13.12
CA ILE A 94 1.26 -5.63 13.21
C ILE A 94 2.23 -6.80 13.30
N PHE A 95 3.29 -6.76 12.50
CA PHE A 95 4.36 -7.74 12.46
C PHE A 95 5.66 -7.08 12.90
N THR A 96 6.42 -7.74 13.74
CA THR A 96 7.76 -7.31 14.15
C THR A 96 8.56 -8.51 14.63
N ASN A 97 9.89 -8.46 14.45
CA ASN A 97 10.84 -9.41 15.02
C ASN A 97 11.40 -8.94 16.37
N ASN A 98 10.97 -7.79 16.88
CA ASN A 98 11.37 -7.26 18.18
C ASN A 98 10.34 -7.66 19.25
N GLU A 99 10.73 -8.58 20.13
CA GLU A 99 9.88 -9.12 21.19
C GLU A 99 9.36 -8.01 22.13
N ASN A 100 10.21 -7.08 22.54
CA ASN A 100 9.80 -5.96 23.41
C ASN A 100 8.75 -5.09 22.74
N LEU A 101 8.88 -4.84 21.44
CA LEU A 101 7.87 -4.09 20.67
C LEU A 101 6.57 -4.90 20.55
N ALA A 102 6.64 -6.20 20.31
CA ALA A 102 5.48 -7.08 20.25
C ALA A 102 4.70 -7.09 21.57
N GLU A 103 5.39 -7.21 22.71
CA GLU A 103 4.78 -7.14 24.05
C GLU A 103 4.14 -5.77 24.30
N LEU A 104 4.85 -4.68 23.98
CA LEU A 104 4.36 -3.33 24.12
C LEU A 104 3.08 -3.08 23.32
N VAL A 105 3.08 -3.45 22.04
CA VAL A 105 1.92 -3.31 21.15
C VAL A 105 0.76 -4.18 21.65
N ASN A 106 1.03 -5.42 22.09
CA ASN A 106 0.00 -6.30 22.63
C ASN A 106 -0.64 -5.73 23.91
N SER A 107 0.14 -5.11 24.79
CA SER A 107 -0.39 -4.40 25.95
C SER A 107 -1.25 -3.20 25.53
N ILE A 108 -0.73 -2.34 24.65
CA ILE A 108 -1.44 -1.12 24.20
C ILE A 108 -2.79 -1.47 23.57
N ARG A 109 -2.88 -2.46 22.67
CA ARG A 109 -4.13 -2.85 22.00
C ARG A 109 -5.19 -3.42 22.97
N LEU A 110 -4.78 -3.82 24.17
CA LEU A 110 -5.60 -4.39 25.23
C LEU A 110 -5.70 -3.45 26.44
N HIS A 111 -6.00 -2.18 26.24
CA HIS A 111 -6.17 -1.15 27.27
C HIS A 111 -4.92 -0.82 28.07
N GLY A 112 -3.72 -1.11 27.59
CA GLY A 112 -2.47 -0.92 28.33
C GLY A 112 -2.24 -1.97 29.43
N LYS A 113 -2.82 -3.17 29.26
CA LYS A 113 -2.79 -4.26 30.24
C LYS A 113 -1.36 -4.68 30.58
N GLY A 114 -1.08 -4.86 31.87
CA GLY A 114 0.11 -5.51 32.42
C GLY A 114 -0.05 -7.03 32.54
N SER A 115 0.61 -7.64 33.52
CA SER A 115 0.55 -9.08 33.78
C SER A 115 -0.79 -9.54 34.34
N GLU A 116 -1.39 -8.72 35.21
CA GLU A 116 -2.63 -9.04 35.89
C GLU A 116 -3.87 -8.56 35.14
N LYS A 117 -5.03 -9.17 35.41
CA LYS A 117 -6.27 -8.93 34.67
C LYS A 117 -6.73 -7.47 34.68
N TYR A 118 -6.56 -6.78 35.81
CA TYR A 118 -7.01 -5.40 36.04
C TYR A 118 -5.86 -4.40 36.23
N ASP A 119 -4.64 -4.82 35.86
CA ASP A 119 -3.45 -3.99 35.94
C ASP A 119 -3.23 -3.30 34.58
N ASN A 120 -3.51 -2.00 34.51
CA ASN A 120 -3.25 -1.16 33.36
C ASN A 120 -1.99 -0.34 33.62
N VAL A 121 -0.85 -0.83 33.14
CA VAL A 121 0.47 -0.25 33.38
C VAL A 121 0.80 0.91 32.44
N ARG A 122 -0.05 1.18 31.44
CA ARG A 122 0.07 2.30 30.50
C ARG A 122 -1.28 2.67 29.89
N VAL A 123 -1.34 3.85 29.27
CA VAL A 123 -2.49 4.24 28.45
C VAL A 123 -2.54 3.34 27.22
N GLY A 124 -3.69 2.76 26.92
CA GLY A 124 -3.88 1.86 25.80
C GLY A 124 -5.16 2.13 25.01
N LEU A 125 -5.44 1.25 24.07
CA LEU A 125 -6.56 1.31 23.16
C LEU A 125 -7.42 0.05 23.31
N ASN A 126 -8.67 0.13 22.91
CA ASN A 126 -9.49 -1.04 22.63
C ASN A 126 -9.34 -1.40 21.13
N SER A 127 -8.29 -2.16 20.82
CA SER A 127 -7.94 -2.50 19.42
C SER A 127 -7.72 -4.01 19.30
N ARG A 128 -8.84 -4.73 19.14
CA ARG A 128 -8.87 -6.19 19.04
C ARG A 128 -9.43 -6.60 17.68
N LEU A 129 -8.93 -7.70 17.14
CA LEU A 129 -9.56 -8.37 16.01
C LEU A 129 -10.72 -9.23 16.55
N ASP A 130 -11.93 -9.02 16.06
CA ASP A 130 -13.09 -9.80 16.45
C ASP A 130 -12.92 -11.26 16.04
N THR A 131 -13.36 -12.18 16.91
CA THR A 131 -13.25 -13.63 16.69
C THR A 131 -13.94 -14.07 15.40
N LEU A 132 -15.07 -13.44 15.04
CA LEU A 132 -15.78 -13.70 13.79
C LEU A 132 -14.92 -13.36 12.58
N GLN A 133 -14.27 -12.20 12.59
CA GLN A 133 -13.36 -11.76 11.52
C GLN A 133 -12.12 -12.66 11.43
N ALA A 134 -11.57 -13.06 12.58
CA ALA A 134 -10.46 -14.01 12.63
C ALA A 134 -10.84 -15.38 12.03
N ALA A 135 -12.03 -15.89 12.28
CA ALA A 135 -12.51 -17.14 11.69
C ALA A 135 -12.60 -17.07 10.17
N ILE A 136 -13.09 -15.95 9.63
CA ILE A 136 -13.15 -15.69 8.18
C ILE A 136 -11.73 -15.66 7.59
N LEU A 137 -10.80 -14.94 8.23
CA LEU A 137 -9.41 -14.84 7.76
C LEU A 137 -8.71 -16.20 7.75
N ILE A 138 -8.92 -17.05 8.75
CA ILE A 138 -8.36 -18.43 8.80
C ILE A 138 -8.79 -19.24 7.58
N VAL A 139 -10.05 -19.12 7.15
CA VAL A 139 -10.55 -19.83 5.96
C VAL A 139 -9.92 -19.24 4.70
N LYS A 140 -9.91 -17.91 4.56
CA LYS A 140 -9.35 -17.22 3.37
C LYS A 140 -7.85 -17.41 3.22
N LEU A 141 -7.09 -17.48 4.31
CA LEU A 141 -5.65 -17.76 4.29
C LEU A 141 -5.31 -19.09 3.60
N LYS A 142 -6.19 -20.09 3.66
CA LYS A 142 -5.96 -21.40 3.02
C LYS A 142 -5.89 -21.30 1.48
N ILE A 143 -6.57 -20.34 0.88
CA ILE A 143 -6.62 -20.15 -0.58
C ILE A 143 -5.82 -18.93 -1.02
N PHE A 144 -5.32 -18.12 -0.09
CA PHE A 144 -4.73 -16.81 -0.37
C PHE A 144 -3.53 -16.86 -1.32
N GLY A 145 -2.65 -17.86 -1.18
CA GLY A 145 -1.51 -18.04 -2.10
C GLY A 145 -1.95 -18.25 -3.55
N GLY A 146 -3.04 -19.00 -3.75
CA GLY A 146 -3.66 -19.18 -5.07
C GLY A 146 -4.26 -17.87 -5.60
N GLU A 147 -4.93 -17.09 -4.75
CA GLU A 147 -5.48 -15.79 -5.15
C GLU A 147 -4.39 -14.78 -5.55
N ILE A 148 -3.24 -14.76 -4.88
CA ILE A 148 -2.08 -13.94 -5.29
C ILE A 148 -1.58 -14.37 -6.68
N ALA A 149 -1.48 -15.66 -6.96
CA ALA A 149 -1.10 -16.16 -8.27
C ALA A 149 -2.10 -15.76 -9.37
N LEU A 150 -3.39 -15.85 -9.09
CA LEU A 150 -4.45 -15.41 -10.01
C LEU A 150 -4.40 -13.89 -10.26
N ARG A 151 -4.17 -13.07 -9.23
CA ARG A 151 -3.97 -11.62 -9.38
C ARG A 151 -2.77 -11.31 -10.28
N GLN A 152 -1.67 -12.07 -10.16
CA GLN A 152 -0.52 -11.93 -11.04
C GLN A 152 -0.89 -12.24 -12.50
N GLN A 153 -1.72 -13.25 -12.75
CA GLN A 153 -2.19 -13.58 -14.12
C GLN A 153 -3.04 -12.44 -14.70
N VAL A 154 -3.97 -11.89 -13.90
CA VAL A 154 -4.78 -10.73 -14.32
C VAL A 154 -3.89 -9.54 -14.66
N ALA A 155 -2.91 -9.22 -13.81
CA ALA A 155 -1.98 -8.11 -14.04
C ALA A 155 -1.14 -8.32 -15.30
N SER A 156 -0.64 -9.54 -15.53
CA SER A 156 0.14 -9.88 -16.72
C SER A 156 -0.67 -9.71 -18.00
N ARG A 157 -1.95 -10.14 -18.00
CA ARG A 157 -2.84 -9.97 -19.15
C ARG A 157 -3.12 -8.50 -19.44
N TYR A 158 -3.41 -7.70 -18.44
CA TYR A 158 -3.56 -6.24 -18.61
C TYR A 158 -2.29 -5.59 -19.17
N SER A 159 -1.12 -5.95 -18.61
CA SER A 159 0.15 -5.38 -19.07
C SER A 159 0.39 -5.71 -20.55
N SER A 160 0.26 -6.98 -20.94
CA SER A 160 0.44 -7.40 -22.34
C SER A 160 -0.55 -6.72 -23.30
N GLY A 161 -1.79 -6.46 -22.87
CA GLY A 161 -2.79 -5.81 -23.71
C GLY A 161 -2.66 -4.28 -23.78
N LEU A 162 -2.00 -3.63 -22.82
CA LEU A 162 -2.02 -2.18 -22.66
C LEU A 162 -0.65 -1.48 -22.80
N GLU A 163 0.47 -2.21 -22.68
CA GLU A 163 1.83 -1.60 -22.64
C GLU A 163 2.20 -0.81 -23.90
N SER A 164 1.60 -1.15 -25.05
CA SER A 164 1.79 -0.42 -26.31
C SER A 164 0.97 0.88 -26.40
N TYR A 165 0.03 1.10 -25.48
CA TYR A 165 -0.92 2.22 -25.53
C TYR A 165 -0.77 3.20 -24.39
N CYS A 166 -0.31 2.73 -23.22
CA CYS A 166 -0.14 3.57 -22.04
C CYS A 166 0.93 3.03 -21.08
N SER A 167 1.26 3.80 -20.06
CA SER A 167 2.21 3.36 -19.04
C SER A 167 1.53 2.40 -18.07
N VAL A 168 1.99 1.14 -18.06
CA VAL A 168 1.54 0.07 -17.18
C VAL A 168 2.45 -0.07 -15.95
N PRO A 169 1.98 -0.67 -14.84
CA PRO A 169 2.80 -0.92 -13.66
C PRO A 169 4.02 -1.79 -13.98
N LYS A 170 5.17 -1.42 -13.42
CA LYS A 170 6.41 -2.22 -13.52
C LYS A 170 6.83 -2.68 -12.13
N LEU A 171 7.18 -3.95 -12.00
CA LEU A 171 7.72 -4.49 -10.76
C LEU A 171 9.21 -4.16 -10.63
N MET A 172 9.64 -3.86 -9.40
CA MET A 172 11.07 -3.77 -9.09
C MET A 172 11.73 -5.14 -9.24
N PRO A 173 13.04 -5.18 -9.55
CA PRO A 173 13.78 -6.44 -9.65
C PRO A 173 13.61 -7.30 -8.40
N ARG A 174 13.31 -8.58 -8.58
CA ARG A 174 13.14 -9.58 -7.51
C ARG A 174 12.00 -9.25 -6.51
N ALA A 175 11.04 -8.39 -6.90
CA ALA A 175 9.82 -8.14 -6.15
C ALA A 175 8.63 -8.85 -6.80
N THR A 176 7.64 -9.22 -5.97
CA THR A 176 6.29 -9.59 -6.39
C THR A 176 5.31 -8.53 -5.94
N SER A 177 4.07 -8.57 -6.42
CA SER A 177 3.02 -7.68 -5.97
C SER A 177 1.78 -8.47 -5.53
N ALA A 178 1.11 -7.99 -4.50
CA ALA A 178 -0.21 -8.50 -4.12
C ALA A 178 -1.32 -7.96 -5.05
N TRP A 179 -0.97 -7.00 -5.92
CA TRP A 179 -1.90 -6.41 -6.89
C TRP A 179 -3.23 -5.97 -6.24
N ALA A 180 -3.11 -5.21 -5.15
CA ALA A 180 -4.29 -4.61 -4.53
C ALA A 180 -5.04 -3.72 -5.51
N GLN A 181 -4.29 -2.98 -6.33
CA GLN A 181 -4.78 -2.22 -7.49
C GLN A 181 -3.88 -2.49 -8.71
N TYR A 182 -4.46 -2.40 -9.90
CA TYR A 182 -3.74 -2.31 -11.17
C TYR A 182 -3.90 -0.90 -11.72
N THR A 183 -2.85 -0.08 -11.57
CA THR A 183 -2.91 1.36 -11.78
C THR A 183 -2.10 1.80 -12.99
N LEU A 184 -2.78 2.35 -13.98
CA LEU A 184 -2.20 2.95 -15.18
C LEU A 184 -1.77 4.40 -14.93
N ILE A 185 -0.84 4.92 -15.75
CA ILE A 185 -0.53 6.35 -15.85
C ILE A 185 -0.97 6.82 -17.24
N LEU A 186 -1.90 7.79 -17.28
CA LEU A 186 -2.60 8.19 -18.50
C LEU A 186 -2.53 9.70 -18.71
N LYS A 187 -2.33 10.14 -19.94
CA LYS A 187 -2.63 11.52 -20.35
C LYS A 187 -4.16 11.66 -20.50
N GLY A 188 -4.72 12.75 -19.99
CA GLY A 188 -6.17 12.98 -20.06
C GLY A 188 -7.00 11.96 -19.28
N ARG A 189 -6.48 11.49 -18.12
CA ARG A 189 -7.06 10.49 -17.25
C ARG A 189 -8.56 10.67 -17.00
N ASP A 190 -9.04 11.90 -16.76
CA ASP A 190 -10.44 12.17 -16.44
C ASP A 190 -11.37 11.87 -17.63
N ARG A 191 -10.93 12.19 -18.87
CA ARG A 191 -11.65 11.82 -20.10
C ARG A 191 -11.75 10.29 -20.22
N VAL A 192 -10.63 9.58 -20.01
CA VAL A 192 -10.62 8.12 -20.08
C VAL A 192 -11.53 7.51 -19.03
N GLN A 193 -11.50 8.02 -17.79
CA GLN A 193 -12.40 7.58 -16.73
C GLN A 193 -13.88 7.76 -17.09
N SER A 194 -14.24 8.92 -17.65
CA SER A 194 -15.63 9.21 -18.07
C SER A 194 -16.09 8.23 -19.15
N ARG A 195 -15.29 7.99 -20.20
CA ARG A 195 -15.61 7.05 -21.28
C ARG A 195 -15.74 5.60 -20.78
N LEU A 196 -14.85 5.19 -19.84
CA LEU A 196 -14.95 3.87 -19.21
C LEU A 196 -16.23 3.74 -18.38
N LYS A 197 -16.59 4.77 -17.62
CA LYS A 197 -17.83 4.79 -16.84
C LYS A 197 -19.07 4.68 -17.74
N GLU A 198 -19.12 5.42 -18.87
CA GLU A 198 -20.17 5.32 -19.88
C GLU A 198 -20.26 3.92 -20.49
N SER A 199 -19.13 3.23 -20.61
CA SER A 199 -19.02 1.84 -21.09
C SER A 199 -19.27 0.79 -19.99
N GLY A 200 -19.65 1.21 -18.76
CA GLY A 200 -19.93 0.31 -17.64
C GLY A 200 -18.69 -0.27 -16.94
N ILE A 201 -17.48 0.28 -17.17
CA ILE A 201 -16.25 -0.16 -16.51
C ILE A 201 -15.98 0.71 -15.28
N PRO A 202 -15.99 0.14 -14.05
CA PRO A 202 -15.71 0.89 -12.82
C PRO A 202 -14.21 1.13 -12.65
N ALA A 203 -13.68 2.21 -13.22
CA ALA A 203 -12.31 2.65 -13.04
C ALA A 203 -12.22 3.73 -11.94
N VAL A 204 -11.25 3.57 -11.03
CA VAL A 204 -11.16 4.39 -9.81
C VAL A 204 -9.82 5.12 -9.74
N ILE A 205 -9.83 6.34 -9.22
CA ILE A 205 -8.62 7.16 -9.04
C ILE A 205 -8.09 6.96 -7.63
N TYR A 206 -6.92 6.39 -7.50
CA TYR A 206 -6.17 6.27 -6.26
C TYR A 206 -4.80 6.95 -6.41
N TYR A 207 -4.60 8.20 -5.95
CA TYR A 207 -5.55 9.11 -5.27
C TYR A 207 -5.58 10.45 -5.99
N PRO A 208 -6.71 11.17 -6.05
CA PRO A 208 -6.83 12.40 -6.85
C PRO A 208 -6.09 13.60 -6.25
N ILE A 209 -5.80 13.56 -4.96
CA ILE A 209 -5.13 14.63 -4.21
C ILE A 209 -3.99 13.99 -3.40
N PRO A 210 -2.73 14.41 -3.59
CA PRO A 210 -1.62 13.94 -2.78
C PRO A 210 -1.76 14.42 -1.34
N LEU A 211 -1.20 13.67 -0.39
CA LEU A 211 -1.34 13.94 1.04
C LEU A 211 -0.93 15.37 1.42
N THR A 212 0.13 15.88 0.78
CA THR A 212 0.65 17.24 0.99
C THR A 212 -0.31 18.37 0.58
N LYS A 213 -1.35 18.05 -0.17
CA LYS A 213 -2.41 18.99 -0.60
C LYS A 213 -3.74 18.75 0.11
N GLN A 214 -3.83 17.76 0.97
CA GLN A 214 -5.02 17.53 1.80
C GLN A 214 -5.11 18.58 2.90
N LEU A 215 -6.28 19.19 3.10
CA LEU A 215 -6.47 20.30 4.05
C LEU A 215 -5.95 19.98 5.47
N GLY A 216 -6.10 18.76 5.92
CA GLY A 216 -5.63 18.33 7.25
C GLY A 216 -4.10 18.25 7.40
N TYR A 217 -3.34 18.41 6.31
CA TYR A 217 -1.89 18.24 6.29
C TYR A 217 -1.11 19.44 5.70
N THR A 218 -1.81 20.49 5.29
CA THR A 218 -1.18 21.69 4.68
C THR A 218 -0.24 22.44 5.61
N ASP A 219 -0.48 22.35 6.93
CA ASP A 219 0.32 23.04 7.94
C ASP A 219 1.61 22.28 8.32
N TYR A 220 1.77 21.05 7.83
CA TYR A 220 2.99 20.29 8.08
C TYR A 220 4.09 20.65 7.08
N PRO A 221 5.36 20.71 7.53
CA PRO A 221 6.48 20.99 6.64
C PRO A 221 6.62 19.93 5.55
N GLN A 222 7.05 20.36 4.38
CA GLN A 222 7.32 19.49 3.23
C GLN A 222 8.80 19.52 2.90
N VAL A 223 9.28 18.45 2.25
CA VAL A 223 10.66 18.40 1.75
C VAL A 223 10.93 19.56 0.78
N SER A 224 12.12 20.18 0.89
CA SER A 224 12.50 21.35 0.09
C SER A 224 12.52 21.07 -1.42
N SER A 225 12.83 19.84 -1.83
CA SER A 225 12.78 19.38 -3.22
C SER A 225 11.35 19.26 -3.80
N LYS A 226 10.32 19.46 -2.96
CA LYS A 226 8.89 19.31 -3.27
C LYS A 226 8.49 17.89 -3.69
N THR A 227 7.19 17.65 -3.76
CA THR A 227 6.60 16.34 -4.11
C THR A 227 6.00 16.33 -5.52
N LEU A 228 6.72 16.90 -6.49
CA LEU A 228 6.26 17.13 -7.87
C LEU A 228 5.79 15.84 -8.56
N VAL A 229 6.50 14.73 -8.32
CA VAL A 229 6.11 13.42 -8.90
C VAL A 229 4.76 12.96 -8.35
N SER A 230 4.53 13.07 -7.03
CA SER A 230 3.24 12.71 -6.42
C SER A 230 2.11 13.59 -6.94
N GLU A 231 2.36 14.89 -7.13
CA GLU A 231 1.39 15.83 -7.69
C GLU A 231 1.05 15.49 -9.15
N ALA A 232 2.06 15.19 -9.99
CA ALA A 232 1.85 14.77 -11.37
C ALA A 232 1.09 13.44 -11.46
N LEU A 233 1.43 12.46 -10.62
CA LEU A 233 0.77 11.17 -10.59
C LEU A 233 -0.69 11.28 -10.15
N SER A 234 -1.03 12.12 -9.17
CA SER A 234 -2.41 12.30 -8.71
C SER A 234 -3.36 12.79 -9.81
N SER A 235 -2.82 13.48 -10.83
CA SER A 235 -3.57 13.93 -12.00
C SER A 235 -3.61 12.92 -13.16
N SER A 236 -2.84 11.84 -13.10
CA SER A 236 -2.64 10.92 -14.24
C SER A 236 -2.93 9.45 -13.94
N VAL A 237 -3.03 9.04 -12.68
CA VAL A 237 -3.28 7.62 -12.32
C VAL A 237 -4.75 7.23 -12.45
N LEU A 238 -4.99 6.00 -12.92
CA LEU A 238 -6.31 5.38 -13.02
C LEU A 238 -6.18 3.88 -12.78
N SER A 239 -6.95 3.35 -11.84
CA SER A 239 -6.94 1.92 -11.49
C SER A 239 -8.08 1.19 -12.17
N LEU A 240 -7.75 0.08 -12.82
CA LEU A 240 -8.70 -0.83 -13.46
C LEU A 240 -9.28 -1.84 -12.46
N PRO A 241 -10.43 -2.47 -12.76
CA PRO A 241 -10.97 -3.56 -11.96
C PRO A 241 -9.92 -4.66 -11.75
N MET A 242 -9.71 -5.05 -10.48
CA MET A 242 -8.64 -5.98 -10.11
C MET A 242 -9.07 -6.90 -8.99
N HIS A 243 -9.30 -8.19 -9.33
CA HIS A 243 -9.54 -9.25 -8.34
C HIS A 243 -9.13 -10.61 -8.92
N PRO A 244 -8.89 -11.65 -8.09
CA PRO A 244 -8.34 -12.93 -8.54
C PRO A 244 -9.27 -13.73 -9.46
N TYR A 245 -10.57 -13.45 -9.44
CA TYR A 245 -11.60 -14.20 -10.20
C TYR A 245 -12.10 -13.45 -11.44
N LEU A 246 -11.37 -12.43 -11.91
CA LEU A 246 -11.74 -11.69 -13.11
C LEU A 246 -11.52 -12.56 -14.35
N SER A 247 -12.59 -12.86 -15.09
CA SER A 247 -12.53 -13.74 -16.24
C SER A 247 -11.69 -13.15 -17.38
N CYS A 248 -11.12 -14.01 -18.24
CA CYS A 248 -10.38 -13.55 -19.43
C CYS A 248 -11.26 -12.71 -20.36
N ALA A 249 -12.52 -13.11 -20.56
CA ALA A 249 -13.45 -12.34 -21.39
C ALA A 249 -13.73 -10.94 -20.84
N SER A 250 -13.92 -10.81 -19.52
CA SER A 250 -14.08 -9.50 -18.87
C SER A 250 -12.82 -8.65 -18.99
N GLN A 251 -11.63 -9.26 -18.89
CA GLN A 251 -10.37 -8.54 -19.04
C GLN A 251 -10.18 -8.05 -20.47
N ASP A 252 -10.54 -8.85 -21.48
CA ASP A 252 -10.45 -8.48 -22.90
C ASP A 252 -11.38 -7.31 -23.21
N ASP A 253 -12.61 -7.34 -22.69
CA ASP A 253 -13.57 -6.23 -22.82
C ASP A 253 -13.04 -4.94 -22.17
N ILE A 254 -12.46 -5.04 -20.97
CA ILE A 254 -11.84 -3.89 -20.28
C ILE A 254 -10.66 -3.34 -21.10
N ILE A 255 -9.76 -4.20 -21.59
CA ILE A 255 -8.60 -3.81 -22.41
C ILE A 255 -9.06 -3.06 -23.66
N GLU A 256 -10.03 -3.63 -24.39
CA GLU A 256 -10.57 -3.00 -25.60
C GLU A 256 -11.17 -1.63 -25.30
N LYS A 257 -11.98 -1.50 -24.25
CA LYS A 257 -12.60 -0.24 -23.85
C LYS A 257 -11.57 0.79 -23.40
N VAL A 258 -10.50 0.38 -22.70
CA VAL A 258 -9.38 1.27 -22.35
C VAL A 258 -8.72 1.79 -23.62
N ILE A 259 -8.33 0.91 -24.55
CA ILE A 259 -7.70 1.29 -25.83
C ILE A 259 -8.59 2.26 -26.62
N ASN A 260 -9.89 1.99 -26.73
CA ASN A 260 -10.84 2.87 -27.41
C ASN A 260 -11.00 4.22 -26.70
N SER A 261 -10.92 4.26 -25.37
CA SER A 261 -10.99 5.50 -24.59
C SER A 261 -9.74 6.38 -24.73
N LEU A 262 -8.60 5.81 -25.13
CA LEU A 262 -7.36 6.53 -25.38
C LEU A 262 -7.29 7.21 -26.74
N LYS A 263 -8.12 6.77 -27.70
CA LYS A 263 -8.22 7.40 -29.03
C LYS A 263 -8.91 8.75 -28.89
N ASP A 264 -8.48 9.75 -29.66
CA ASP A 264 -9.04 11.12 -29.66
C ASP A 264 -10.49 11.17 -30.11
#